data_5b11dbd574eacb284e63762aec6ebaac
#
_entry.id   5b11dbd574eacb284e63762aec6ebaac
#
_cell.length_a   1.000
_cell.length_b   1.000
_cell.length_c   1.000
_cell.angle_alpha   90.00
_cell.angle_beta   90.00
_cell.angle_gamma   90.00
#
_symmetry.space_group_name_H-M   'P 1'
#
loop_
_entity.id
_entity.type
_entity.pdbx_description
1 polymer ?
#
loop_
_entity_poly.entity_id
_entity_poly.type
_entity_poly.pdbx_seq_one_letter_code
_entity_poly.pdbx_strand_id
1 'polypeptide(L)'
;MKKRSTTALIAALAVVAAGVFVSFFLSFSNQAPEHVITLPGQGSAIIDTSPEIQEENHQLIQAITVDVSNIQSVIASLSRPESYQCQSELTYYYRDTQSVLKNQLWKWDGLVRTSQLVEDGAAGEQALITDAYVYLWSGEETYVQFPRQENDVDLYSLAPTYEDILQLNAADILACEVQDVDGQMCLYVSSRDPLTGEQEEWYVLVENGLLLYAQGKLDGTPTYTFRLTELQLEQPDGSLFLLPDGTEPQ
;
A
#
# COMPACT_ATOMS: atom_id res chain seq x y z
N MET A 1 -57.83 -5.44 40.18
CA MET A 1 -57.34 -4.24 39.53
C MET A 1 -55.77 -4.16 39.37
N LYS A 2 -55.03 -5.29 39.31
CA LYS A 2 -53.52 -5.27 39.23
C LYS A 2 -52.94 -5.58 37.86
N LYS A 3 -53.71 -6.08 36.88
CA LYS A 3 -53.17 -6.45 35.54
C LYS A 3 -52.89 -5.27 34.57
N ARG A 4 -53.60 -4.14 34.73
CA ARG A 4 -53.43 -2.96 33.82
C ARG A 4 -52.12 -2.18 34.05
N SER A 5 -51.55 -2.23 35.25
CA SER A 5 -50.34 -1.54 35.62
C SER A 5 -49.08 -2.19 35.00
N THR A 6 -49.05 -3.54 34.94
CA THR A 6 -47.90 -4.29 34.41
C THR A 6 -47.78 -4.16 32.90
N THR A 7 -48.91 -4.15 32.17
CA THR A 7 -48.91 -3.98 30.72
C THR A 7 -48.44 -2.58 30.30
N ALA A 8 -48.84 -1.54 31.06
CA ALA A 8 -48.38 -0.17 30.83
C ALA A 8 -46.89 0.00 31.11
N LEU A 9 -46.34 -0.70 32.12
CA LEU A 9 -44.92 -0.68 32.46
C LEU A 9 -44.06 -1.37 31.38
N ILE A 10 -44.52 -2.51 30.84
CA ILE A 10 -43.87 -3.24 29.75
C ILE A 10 -43.87 -2.40 28.45
N ALA A 11 -45.00 -1.75 28.13
CA ALA A 11 -45.09 -0.88 26.97
C ALA A 11 -44.18 0.34 27.09
N ALA A 12 -44.06 0.96 28.27
CA ALA A 12 -43.14 2.08 28.50
C ALA A 12 -41.68 1.64 28.39
N LEU A 13 -41.30 0.47 28.89
CA LEU A 13 -39.96 -0.10 28.77
C LEU A 13 -39.59 -0.41 27.30
N ALA A 14 -40.53 -0.93 26.50
CA ALA A 14 -40.33 -1.22 25.09
C ALA A 14 -40.13 0.08 24.28
N VAL A 15 -40.85 1.15 24.61
CA VAL A 15 -40.67 2.47 23.93
C VAL A 15 -39.31 3.09 24.29
N VAL A 16 -38.86 2.98 25.54
CA VAL A 16 -37.54 3.48 25.96
C VAL A 16 -36.43 2.67 25.29
N ALA A 17 -36.56 1.34 25.24
CA ALA A 17 -35.57 0.47 24.56
C ALA A 17 -35.50 0.76 23.05
N ALA A 18 -36.65 0.96 22.38
CA ALA A 18 -36.70 1.36 20.98
C ALA A 18 -36.10 2.75 20.76
N GLY A 19 -36.34 3.70 21.64
CA GLY A 19 -35.75 5.04 21.60
C GLY A 19 -34.23 5.04 21.76
N VAL A 20 -33.70 4.23 22.68
CA VAL A 20 -32.26 4.04 22.87
C VAL A 20 -31.62 3.36 21.66
N PHE A 21 -32.31 2.34 21.09
CA PHE A 21 -31.83 1.64 19.91
C PHE A 21 -31.80 2.55 18.68
N VAL A 22 -32.82 3.37 18.45
CA VAL A 22 -32.87 4.35 17.35
C VAL A 22 -31.83 5.47 17.57
N SER A 23 -31.64 5.95 18.80
CA SER A 23 -30.60 6.95 19.11
C SER A 23 -29.20 6.38 18.92
N PHE A 24 -29.00 5.12 19.27
CA PHE A 24 -27.72 4.42 19.03
C PHE A 24 -27.46 4.25 17.53
N PHE A 25 -28.49 3.82 16.77
CA PHE A 25 -28.38 3.67 15.30
C PHE A 25 -28.17 5.01 14.59
N LEU A 26 -28.84 6.07 15.02
CA LEU A 26 -28.66 7.43 14.47
C LEU A 26 -27.31 8.04 14.88
N SER A 27 -26.72 7.66 16.02
CA SER A 27 -25.38 8.08 16.41
C SER A 27 -24.29 7.38 15.60
N PHE A 28 -24.54 6.13 15.16
CA PHE A 28 -23.63 5.43 14.24
C PHE A 28 -23.76 5.90 12.80
N SER A 29 -24.93 6.35 12.37
CA SER A 29 -25.14 6.91 11.02
C SER A 29 -24.71 8.39 10.87
N ASN A 30 -24.44 9.08 11.99
CA ASN A 30 -23.85 10.41 12.05
C ASN A 30 -22.36 10.33 12.46
N GLN A 31 -21.63 9.34 11.96
CA GLN A 31 -20.17 9.46 11.99
C GLN A 31 -19.78 10.73 11.24
N ALA A 32 -18.91 11.52 11.87
CA ALA A 32 -18.35 12.74 11.33
C ALA A 32 -17.90 12.51 9.87
N PRO A 33 -17.92 13.51 9.01
CA PRO A 33 -17.42 13.36 7.65
C PRO A 33 -16.05 12.71 7.74
N GLU A 34 -15.89 11.57 7.04
CA GLU A 34 -14.60 10.92 6.89
C GLU A 34 -13.60 12.00 6.51
N HIS A 35 -12.61 12.21 7.36
CA HIS A 35 -11.52 13.14 7.05
C HIS A 35 -10.76 12.50 5.89
N VAL A 36 -11.04 12.94 4.67
CA VAL A 36 -10.26 12.57 3.51
C VAL A 36 -8.85 13.10 3.74
N ILE A 37 -7.91 12.19 3.88
CA ILE A 37 -6.50 12.52 4.02
C ILE A 37 -5.96 12.78 2.62
N THR A 38 -5.44 13.98 2.41
CA THR A 38 -4.74 14.33 1.17
C THR A 38 -3.24 14.17 1.39
N LEU A 39 -2.64 13.27 0.63
CA LEU A 39 -1.20 13.02 0.71
C LEU A 39 -0.38 14.21 0.21
N PRO A 40 0.80 14.48 0.80
CA PRO A 40 1.73 15.47 0.27
C PRO A 40 2.18 15.11 -1.15
N GLY A 41 2.23 16.08 -2.05
CA GLY A 41 2.70 15.91 -3.42
C GLY A 41 1.77 16.56 -4.44
N GLN A 42 2.20 16.67 -5.69
CA GLN A 42 1.40 17.23 -6.78
C GLN A 42 0.70 16.12 -7.57
N GLY A 43 -0.61 16.22 -7.69
CA GLY A 43 -1.45 15.34 -8.50
C GLY A 43 -2.00 14.12 -7.74
N SER A 44 -3.14 13.64 -8.19
CA SER A 44 -3.72 12.36 -7.76
C SER A 44 -3.01 11.23 -8.49
N ALA A 45 -2.77 10.11 -7.79
CA ALA A 45 -2.28 8.90 -8.43
C ALA A 45 -3.35 8.34 -9.40
N ILE A 46 -2.93 7.85 -10.55
CA ILE A 46 -3.79 7.13 -11.50
C ILE A 46 -3.70 5.65 -11.13
N ILE A 47 -4.71 5.14 -10.47
CA ILE A 47 -4.74 3.77 -9.95
C ILE A 47 -5.84 2.99 -10.64
N ASP A 48 -5.46 1.98 -11.40
CA ASP A 48 -6.40 1.02 -11.97
C ASP A 48 -6.83 0.00 -10.90
N THR A 49 -8.04 -0.55 -11.03
CA THR A 49 -8.62 -1.50 -10.08
C THR A 49 -9.22 -2.70 -10.77
N SER A 50 -9.05 -3.88 -10.19
CA SER A 50 -9.79 -5.09 -10.56
C SER A 50 -11.02 -5.23 -9.68
N PRO A 51 -12.25 -5.23 -10.22
CA PRO A 51 -13.47 -5.34 -9.41
C PRO A 51 -13.50 -6.62 -8.55
N GLU A 52 -12.92 -7.71 -9.01
CA GLU A 52 -12.87 -8.97 -8.27
C GLU A 52 -11.96 -8.89 -7.05
N ILE A 53 -10.73 -8.37 -7.24
CA ILE A 53 -9.76 -8.17 -6.15
C ILE A 53 -10.30 -7.16 -5.15
N GLN A 54 -10.86 -6.06 -5.64
CA GLN A 54 -11.46 -5.02 -4.81
C GLN A 54 -12.58 -5.56 -3.93
N GLU A 55 -13.52 -6.31 -4.49
CA GLU A 55 -14.64 -6.91 -3.76
C GLU A 55 -14.14 -7.87 -2.68
N GLU A 56 -13.18 -8.75 -3.01
CA GLU A 56 -12.60 -9.71 -2.06
C GLU A 56 -11.93 -8.99 -0.88
N ASN A 57 -11.09 -8.00 -1.17
CA ASN A 57 -10.38 -7.24 -0.15
C ASN A 57 -11.34 -6.41 0.72
N HIS A 58 -12.38 -5.78 0.13
CA HIS A 58 -13.38 -5.05 0.88
C HIS A 58 -14.16 -5.97 1.82
N GLN A 59 -14.54 -7.17 1.37
CA GLN A 59 -15.21 -8.17 2.23
C GLN A 59 -14.30 -8.58 3.40
N LEU A 60 -13.00 -8.79 3.17
CA LEU A 60 -12.05 -9.09 4.22
C LEU A 60 -12.02 -7.97 5.27
N ILE A 61 -11.85 -6.72 4.85
CA ILE A 61 -11.77 -5.57 5.76
C ILE A 61 -13.07 -5.35 6.53
N GLN A 62 -14.24 -5.57 5.91
CA GLN A 62 -15.52 -5.48 6.60
C GLN A 62 -15.76 -6.59 7.63
N ALA A 63 -15.14 -7.76 7.44
CA ALA A 63 -15.31 -8.92 8.31
C ALA A 63 -14.46 -8.88 9.58
N ILE A 64 -13.46 -8.03 9.66
CA ILE A 64 -12.48 -7.99 10.74
C ILE A 64 -12.33 -6.59 11.34
N THR A 65 -11.94 -6.53 12.61
CA THR A 65 -11.48 -5.28 13.22
C THR A 65 -9.97 -5.19 13.05
N VAL A 66 -9.49 -4.17 12.37
CA VAL A 66 -8.05 -3.92 12.16
C VAL A 66 -7.47 -3.30 13.42
N ASP A 67 -6.40 -3.89 13.95
CA ASP A 67 -5.63 -3.38 15.07
C ASP A 67 -4.15 -3.77 14.95
N VAL A 68 -3.30 -3.21 15.83
CA VAL A 68 -1.84 -3.44 15.80
C VAL A 68 -1.42 -4.90 15.98
N SER A 69 -2.28 -5.75 16.55
CA SER A 69 -1.98 -7.17 16.74
C SER A 69 -2.21 -8.01 15.50
N ASN A 70 -3.00 -7.53 14.54
CA ASN A 70 -3.38 -8.28 13.34
C ASN A 70 -3.05 -7.60 12.01
N ILE A 71 -2.62 -6.33 12.00
CA ILE A 71 -2.43 -5.55 10.78
C ILE A 71 -1.50 -6.23 9.77
N GLN A 72 -0.39 -6.82 10.22
CA GLN A 72 0.52 -7.54 9.32
C GLN A 72 -0.15 -8.74 8.64
N SER A 73 -0.94 -9.51 9.40
CA SER A 73 -1.71 -10.63 8.86
C SER A 73 -2.81 -10.17 7.90
N VAL A 74 -3.46 -9.03 8.20
CA VAL A 74 -4.45 -8.43 7.32
C VAL A 74 -3.81 -8.02 6.01
N ILE A 75 -2.70 -7.27 6.05
CA ILE A 75 -1.96 -6.85 4.85
C ILE A 75 -1.48 -8.08 4.05
N ALA A 76 -0.95 -9.11 4.72
CA ALA A 76 -0.52 -10.34 4.06
C ALA A 76 -1.67 -11.08 3.35
N SER A 77 -2.91 -10.96 3.87
CA SER A 77 -4.10 -11.63 3.34
C SER A 77 -4.82 -10.87 2.22
N LEU A 78 -4.42 -9.62 1.94
CA LEU A 78 -5.00 -8.88 0.81
C LEU A 78 -4.66 -9.57 -0.51
N SER A 79 -5.66 -9.75 -1.36
CA SER A 79 -5.48 -10.19 -2.74
C SER A 79 -4.80 -9.11 -3.56
N ARG A 80 -3.90 -9.52 -4.46
CA ARG A 80 -3.07 -8.64 -5.29
C ARG A 80 -3.10 -9.05 -6.74
N PRO A 81 -2.94 -8.12 -7.70
CA PRO A 81 -2.83 -8.47 -9.11
C PRO A 81 -1.57 -9.30 -9.39
N GLU A 82 -1.72 -10.35 -10.17
CA GLU A 82 -0.60 -11.21 -10.60
C GLU A 82 0.27 -10.50 -11.65
N SER A 83 -0.36 -9.65 -12.47
CA SER A 83 0.33 -8.86 -13.49
C SER A 83 -0.10 -7.40 -13.41
N TYR A 84 0.86 -6.49 -13.53
CA TYR A 84 0.62 -5.05 -13.56
C TYR A 84 1.87 -4.29 -14.01
N GLN A 85 1.67 -3.03 -14.32
CA GLN A 85 2.76 -2.06 -14.44
C GLN A 85 2.43 -0.83 -13.61
N CYS A 86 3.47 -0.24 -13.02
CA CYS A 86 3.30 0.96 -12.22
C CYS A 86 4.49 1.89 -12.32
N GLN A 87 4.24 3.17 -12.06
CA GLN A 87 5.28 4.17 -11.84
C GLN A 87 5.27 4.60 -10.38
N SER A 88 6.44 4.95 -9.88
CA SER A 88 6.60 5.47 -8.53
C SER A 88 7.63 6.58 -8.48
N GLU A 89 7.50 7.41 -7.46
CA GLU A 89 8.44 8.48 -7.14
C GLU A 89 8.90 8.32 -5.69
N LEU A 90 10.22 8.27 -5.49
CA LEU A 90 10.86 8.23 -4.19
C LEU A 90 11.71 9.49 -4.03
N THR A 91 11.39 10.33 -3.05
CA THR A 91 12.12 11.55 -2.74
C THR A 91 12.85 11.37 -1.42
N TYR A 92 14.16 11.50 -1.43
CA TYR A 92 14.99 11.59 -0.24
C TYR A 92 15.26 13.05 0.11
N TYR A 93 15.15 13.36 1.39
CA TYR A 93 15.43 14.70 1.93
C TYR A 93 16.74 14.68 2.71
N TYR A 94 17.65 15.55 2.34
CA TYR A 94 18.92 15.69 3.04
C TYR A 94 19.22 17.17 3.28
N ARG A 95 19.02 17.64 4.50
CA ARG A 95 19.15 19.06 4.90
C ARG A 95 18.30 19.95 3.97
N ASP A 96 18.96 20.80 3.19
CA ASP A 96 18.32 21.77 2.28
C ASP A 96 18.21 21.26 0.83
N THR A 97 18.50 20.00 0.61
CA THR A 97 18.47 19.36 -0.73
C THR A 97 17.52 18.17 -0.74
N GLN A 98 17.05 17.84 -1.93
CA GLN A 98 16.27 16.63 -2.17
C GLN A 98 16.80 15.89 -3.40
N SER A 99 16.66 14.57 -3.40
CA SER A 99 16.93 13.71 -4.54
C SER A 99 15.66 12.97 -4.90
N VAL A 100 15.24 13.05 -6.14
CA VAL A 100 14.02 12.39 -6.63
C VAL A 100 14.43 11.26 -7.56
N LEU A 101 13.95 10.05 -7.24
CA LEU A 101 14.07 8.85 -8.06
C LEU A 101 12.70 8.49 -8.61
N LYS A 102 12.61 8.33 -9.93
CA LYS A 102 11.40 7.85 -10.59
C LYS A 102 11.68 6.48 -11.14
N ASN A 103 10.78 5.55 -10.86
CA ASN A 103 10.91 4.16 -11.27
C ASN A 103 9.68 3.72 -12.04
N GLN A 104 9.90 2.85 -13.02
CA GLN A 104 8.88 2.07 -13.71
C GLN A 104 9.07 0.60 -13.33
N LEU A 105 7.99 -0.08 -12.99
CA LEU A 105 7.97 -1.50 -12.67
C LEU A 105 6.94 -2.21 -13.54
N TRP A 106 7.31 -3.39 -14.03
CA TRP A 106 6.43 -4.33 -14.73
C TRP A 106 6.51 -5.68 -14.03
N LYS A 107 5.36 -6.28 -13.79
CA LYS A 107 5.25 -7.62 -13.20
C LYS A 107 4.37 -8.49 -14.07
N TRP A 108 4.83 -9.68 -14.38
CA TRP A 108 4.10 -10.68 -15.15
C TRP A 108 4.70 -12.06 -14.98
N ASP A 109 3.86 -13.07 -14.71
CA ASP A 109 4.23 -14.50 -14.65
C ASP A 109 5.48 -14.79 -13.79
N GLY A 110 5.53 -14.18 -12.59
CA GLY A 110 6.66 -14.32 -11.68
C GLY A 110 7.89 -13.47 -12.03
N LEU A 111 7.91 -12.87 -13.22
CA LEU A 111 8.97 -11.95 -13.64
C LEU A 111 8.69 -10.53 -13.12
N VAL A 112 9.73 -9.86 -12.66
CA VAL A 112 9.68 -8.44 -12.29
C VAL A 112 10.76 -7.71 -13.04
N ARG A 113 10.38 -6.70 -13.83
CA ARG A 113 11.32 -5.75 -14.44
C ARG A 113 11.19 -4.40 -13.77
N THR A 114 12.32 -3.77 -13.48
CA THR A 114 12.38 -2.39 -13.00
C THR A 114 13.24 -1.55 -13.92
N SER A 115 12.95 -0.26 -14.01
CA SER A 115 13.73 0.71 -14.75
C SER A 115 13.70 2.03 -14.01
N GLN A 116 14.87 2.57 -13.68
CA GLN A 116 14.98 3.93 -13.20
C GLN A 116 14.79 4.90 -14.40
N LEU A 117 13.93 5.88 -14.23
CA LEU A 117 13.70 6.95 -15.19
C LEU A 117 14.64 8.11 -14.86
N VAL A 118 15.56 8.43 -15.77
CA VAL A 118 16.42 9.61 -15.64
C VAL A 118 15.77 10.84 -16.28
N GLU A 119 16.43 11.99 -16.15
CA GLU A 119 15.99 13.21 -16.81
C GLU A 119 15.76 12.96 -18.31
N ASP A 120 14.71 13.56 -18.87
CA ASP A 120 14.23 13.33 -20.24
C ASP A 120 13.47 12.01 -20.48
N GLY A 121 13.18 11.23 -19.43
CA GLY A 121 12.42 9.98 -19.53
C GLY A 121 13.17 8.81 -20.15
N ALA A 122 14.51 8.94 -20.33
CA ALA A 122 15.35 7.83 -20.76
C ALA A 122 15.45 6.76 -19.65
N ALA A 123 15.66 5.50 -20.04
CA ALA A 123 15.92 4.43 -19.10
C ALA A 123 17.33 4.57 -18.51
N GLY A 124 17.40 4.58 -17.18
CA GLY A 124 18.64 4.52 -16.43
C GLY A 124 19.08 3.07 -16.16
N GLU A 125 19.37 2.77 -14.91
CA GLU A 125 19.63 1.40 -14.47
C GLU A 125 18.36 0.56 -14.57
N GLN A 126 18.49 -0.67 -15.05
CA GLN A 126 17.39 -1.60 -15.24
C GLN A 126 17.73 -2.93 -14.58
N ALA A 127 16.70 -3.58 -14.03
CA ALA A 127 16.80 -4.93 -13.50
C ALA A 127 15.70 -5.81 -14.09
N LEU A 128 16.01 -7.09 -14.31
CA LEU A 128 15.03 -8.15 -14.56
C LEU A 128 15.27 -9.24 -13.54
N ILE A 129 14.22 -9.58 -12.79
CA ILE A 129 14.26 -10.50 -11.68
C ILE A 129 13.38 -11.69 -12.05
N THR A 130 13.97 -12.89 -12.01
CA THR A 130 13.31 -14.18 -12.20
C THR A 130 13.27 -14.94 -10.86
N ASP A 131 12.76 -16.13 -10.85
CA ASP A 131 12.80 -16.97 -9.65
C ASP A 131 14.23 -17.37 -9.23
N ALA A 132 15.17 -17.43 -10.19
CA ALA A 132 16.52 -17.92 -9.96
C ALA A 132 17.59 -16.82 -10.01
N TYR A 133 17.39 -15.77 -10.80
CA TYR A 133 18.44 -14.80 -11.11
C TYR A 133 17.93 -13.37 -11.13
N VAL A 134 18.86 -12.45 -10.91
CA VAL A 134 18.73 -11.02 -11.19
C VAL A 134 19.70 -10.63 -12.30
N TYR A 135 19.20 -9.93 -13.29
CA TYR A 135 19.95 -9.38 -14.41
C TYR A 135 19.94 -7.86 -14.30
N LEU A 136 21.13 -7.24 -14.34
CA LEU A 136 21.26 -5.78 -14.26
C LEU A 136 21.95 -5.25 -15.50
N TRP A 137 21.47 -4.12 -16.01
CA TRP A 137 22.09 -3.42 -17.11
C TRP A 137 21.82 -1.93 -17.08
N SER A 138 22.70 -1.17 -17.73
CA SER A 138 22.49 0.22 -18.10
C SER A 138 22.97 0.38 -19.55
N GLY A 139 22.08 0.79 -20.46
CA GLY A 139 22.35 0.81 -21.90
C GLY A 139 21.86 -0.46 -22.61
N GLU A 140 22.33 -0.71 -23.84
CA GLU A 140 21.63 -1.61 -24.77
C GLU A 140 22.30 -2.98 -25.00
N GLU A 141 23.56 -3.23 -24.59
CA GLU A 141 24.28 -4.39 -25.13
C GLU A 141 24.77 -5.42 -24.08
N THR A 142 24.90 -5.05 -22.84
CA THR A 142 25.50 -5.96 -21.83
C THR A 142 24.75 -5.94 -20.51
N TYR A 143 24.67 -7.10 -19.89
CA TYR A 143 24.10 -7.25 -18.56
C TYR A 143 25.03 -8.06 -17.67
N VAL A 144 24.83 -7.95 -16.36
CA VAL A 144 25.45 -8.82 -15.36
C VAL A 144 24.35 -9.66 -14.70
N GLN A 145 24.68 -10.90 -14.35
CA GLN A 145 23.75 -11.86 -13.78
C GLN A 145 24.21 -12.29 -12.38
N PHE A 146 23.27 -12.34 -11.43
CA PHE A 146 23.51 -12.81 -10.09
C PHE A 146 22.43 -13.82 -9.69
N PRO A 147 22.74 -14.79 -8.81
CA PRO A 147 21.71 -15.60 -8.16
C PRO A 147 20.76 -14.70 -7.35
N ARG A 148 19.45 -14.92 -7.49
CA ARG A 148 18.45 -14.17 -6.73
C ARG A 148 18.59 -14.37 -5.23
N GLN A 149 18.41 -13.29 -4.47
CA GLN A 149 18.27 -13.28 -3.02
C GLN A 149 16.85 -12.82 -2.63
N GLU A 150 16.46 -13.07 -1.37
CA GLU A 150 15.09 -12.90 -0.89
C GLU A 150 14.54 -11.46 -1.07
N ASN A 151 15.39 -10.44 -0.96
CA ASN A 151 14.99 -9.02 -1.00
C ASN A 151 15.38 -8.30 -2.31
N ASP A 152 15.68 -9.02 -3.38
CA ASP A 152 16.20 -8.40 -4.60
C ASP A 152 15.18 -7.50 -5.30
N VAL A 153 13.87 -7.80 -5.21
CA VAL A 153 12.83 -6.94 -5.80
C VAL A 153 12.86 -5.56 -5.17
N ASP A 154 12.90 -5.49 -3.84
CA ASP A 154 12.91 -4.22 -3.11
C ASP A 154 14.20 -3.46 -3.34
N LEU A 155 15.33 -4.17 -3.34
CA LEU A 155 16.64 -3.58 -3.56
C LEU A 155 16.76 -2.92 -4.96
N TYR A 156 16.25 -3.57 -6.00
CA TYR A 156 16.37 -3.07 -7.37
C TYR A 156 15.19 -2.21 -7.83
N SER A 157 14.05 -2.27 -7.16
CA SER A 157 12.99 -1.26 -7.34
C SER A 157 13.35 0.07 -6.69
N LEU A 158 14.30 0.07 -5.74
CA LEU A 158 14.68 1.23 -4.92
C LEU A 158 13.46 1.91 -4.28
N ALA A 159 12.43 1.14 -3.95
CA ALA A 159 11.16 1.64 -3.47
C ALA A 159 10.67 0.76 -2.32
N PRO A 160 10.12 1.35 -1.25
CA PRO A 160 9.46 0.58 -0.21
C PRO A 160 8.25 -0.16 -0.79
N THR A 161 7.92 -1.29 -0.18
CA THR A 161 6.79 -2.12 -0.56
C THR A 161 5.94 -2.45 0.67
N TYR A 162 4.81 -3.14 0.48
CA TYR A 162 4.01 -3.61 1.61
C TYR A 162 4.74 -4.72 2.41
N GLU A 163 5.72 -5.42 1.81
CA GLU A 163 6.54 -6.44 2.48
C GLU A 163 7.37 -5.84 3.62
N ASP A 164 7.81 -4.59 3.51
CA ASP A 164 8.54 -3.90 4.59
C ASP A 164 7.71 -3.86 5.87
N ILE A 165 6.40 -3.65 5.75
CA ILE A 165 5.48 -3.67 6.90
C ILE A 165 5.41 -5.07 7.52
N LEU A 166 5.45 -6.13 6.69
CA LEU A 166 5.41 -7.51 7.16
C LEU A 166 6.67 -7.91 7.93
N GLN A 167 7.80 -7.24 7.66
CA GLN A 167 9.09 -7.49 8.31
C GLN A 167 9.26 -6.68 9.62
N LEU A 168 8.39 -5.70 9.90
CA LEU A 168 8.45 -4.94 11.14
C LEU A 168 8.31 -5.86 12.37
N ASN A 169 9.02 -5.51 13.45
CA ASN A 169 8.69 -6.09 14.73
C ASN A 169 7.32 -5.53 15.19
N ALA A 170 6.37 -6.41 15.49
CA ALA A 170 5.03 -5.99 15.92
C ALA A 170 5.05 -5.03 17.13
N ALA A 171 6.09 -5.09 17.98
CA ALA A 171 6.24 -4.17 19.11
C ALA A 171 6.60 -2.74 18.69
N ASP A 172 7.11 -2.55 17.48
CA ASP A 172 7.51 -1.23 16.95
C ASP A 172 6.37 -0.55 16.18
N ILE A 173 5.26 -1.26 15.93
CA ILE A 173 4.04 -0.70 15.32
C ILE A 173 3.32 0.14 16.38
N LEU A 174 3.16 1.43 16.09
CA LEU A 174 2.55 2.40 17.01
C LEU A 174 1.04 2.51 16.82
N ALA A 175 0.58 2.50 15.58
CA ALA A 175 -0.82 2.68 15.22
C ALA A 175 -1.13 2.03 13.88
N CYS A 176 -2.39 1.64 13.70
CA CYS A 176 -2.95 1.27 12.40
C CYS A 176 -4.45 1.54 12.39
N GLU A 177 -4.98 1.86 11.23
CA GLU A 177 -6.41 2.07 11.00
C GLU A 177 -6.75 2.00 9.51
N VAL A 178 -8.04 1.89 9.22
CA VAL A 178 -8.56 2.05 7.85
C VAL A 178 -8.83 3.54 7.63
N GLN A 179 -8.28 4.11 6.57
CA GLN A 179 -8.41 5.54 6.24
C GLN A 179 -8.83 5.73 4.79
N ASP A 180 -9.55 6.81 4.50
CA ASP A 180 -9.76 7.29 3.13
C ASP A 180 -8.63 8.26 2.77
N VAL A 181 -7.93 7.95 1.69
CA VAL A 181 -6.80 8.73 1.18
C VAL A 181 -7.07 9.07 -0.26
N ASP A 182 -7.34 10.33 -0.56
CA ASP A 182 -7.67 10.81 -1.90
C ASP A 182 -8.85 10.05 -2.56
N GLY A 183 -9.81 9.55 -1.75
CA GLY A 183 -10.96 8.79 -2.20
C GLY A 183 -10.70 7.28 -2.37
N GLN A 184 -9.57 6.78 -1.89
CA GLN A 184 -9.19 5.37 -1.91
C GLN A 184 -9.09 4.83 -0.48
N MET A 185 -9.62 3.64 -0.25
CA MET A 185 -9.51 2.99 1.06
C MET A 185 -8.11 2.45 1.25
N CYS A 186 -7.45 2.87 2.34
CA CYS A 186 -6.09 2.45 2.69
C CYS A 186 -6.03 1.85 4.09
N LEU A 187 -5.15 0.90 4.26
CA LEU A 187 -4.64 0.49 5.57
C LEU A 187 -3.45 1.40 5.91
N TYR A 188 -3.64 2.25 6.89
CA TYR A 188 -2.58 3.05 7.49
C TYR A 188 -1.82 2.23 8.53
N VAL A 189 -0.49 2.33 8.51
CA VAL A 189 0.40 1.76 9.53
C VAL A 189 1.43 2.81 9.90
N SER A 190 1.69 2.96 11.19
CA SER A 190 2.78 3.79 11.70
C SER A 190 3.68 2.96 12.59
N SER A 191 4.98 3.09 12.43
CA SER A 191 5.98 2.45 13.29
C SER A 191 7.07 3.43 13.72
N ARG A 192 7.94 2.96 14.62
CA ARG A 192 9.15 3.68 15.01
C ARG A 192 10.31 2.70 15.12
N ASP A 193 11.39 2.98 14.41
CA ASP A 193 12.64 2.26 14.58
C ASP A 193 13.23 2.56 15.97
N PRO A 194 13.42 1.55 16.83
CA PRO A 194 13.94 1.75 18.19
C PRO A 194 15.41 2.17 18.23
N LEU A 195 16.17 1.96 17.16
CA LEU A 195 17.59 2.31 17.08
C LEU A 195 17.83 3.74 16.62
N THR A 196 17.13 4.16 15.58
CA THR A 196 17.28 5.51 15.00
C THR A 196 16.30 6.51 15.56
N GLY A 197 15.14 6.05 16.05
CA GLY A 197 14.01 6.88 16.45
C GLY A 197 13.20 7.40 15.27
N GLU A 198 13.53 6.98 14.05
CA GLU A 198 12.77 7.34 12.84
C GLU A 198 11.35 6.79 12.93
N GLN A 199 10.40 7.64 12.64
CA GLN A 199 8.99 7.27 12.52
C GLN A 199 8.65 7.09 11.06
N GLU A 200 8.03 5.96 10.73
CA GLU A 200 7.59 5.64 9.39
C GLU A 200 6.07 5.50 9.35
N GLU A 201 5.50 5.87 8.22
CA GLU A 201 4.07 5.82 7.95
C GLU A 201 3.86 5.22 6.56
N TRP A 202 2.95 4.23 6.46
CA TRP A 202 2.62 3.55 5.21
C TRP A 202 1.12 3.56 4.98
N TYR A 203 0.72 3.59 3.72
CA TYR A 203 -0.65 3.54 3.24
C TYR A 203 -0.78 2.46 2.17
N VAL A 204 -1.36 1.32 2.52
CA VAL A 204 -1.58 0.19 1.62
C VAL A 204 -2.99 0.25 1.07
N LEU A 205 -3.14 0.27 -0.25
CA LEU A 205 -4.43 0.27 -0.93
C LEU A 205 -5.20 -1.01 -0.61
N VAL A 206 -6.43 -0.90 -0.12
CA VAL A 206 -7.31 -2.05 0.07
C VAL A 206 -7.74 -2.62 -1.28
N GLU A 207 -7.95 -1.76 -2.28
CA GLU A 207 -8.44 -2.13 -3.60
C GLU A 207 -7.57 -3.16 -4.33
N ASN A 208 -6.26 -3.16 -4.05
CA ASN A 208 -5.31 -4.03 -4.77
C ASN A 208 -4.13 -4.53 -3.93
N GLY A 209 -4.08 -4.20 -2.63
CA GLY A 209 -3.05 -4.65 -1.69
C GLY A 209 -1.65 -4.08 -1.93
N LEU A 210 -1.48 -3.06 -2.78
CA LEU A 210 -0.18 -2.45 -3.07
C LEU A 210 0.07 -1.21 -2.20
N LEU A 211 1.34 -0.85 -1.99
CA LEU A 211 1.72 0.34 -1.26
C LEU A 211 1.45 1.59 -2.11
N LEU A 212 0.58 2.48 -1.64
CA LEU A 212 0.27 3.75 -2.29
C LEU A 212 1.28 4.84 -1.93
N TYR A 213 1.59 4.93 -0.63
CA TYR A 213 2.42 5.99 -0.08
C TYR A 213 3.18 5.50 1.14
N ALA A 214 4.41 5.99 1.31
CA ALA A 214 5.17 5.85 2.54
C ALA A 214 5.96 7.11 2.82
N GLN A 215 6.26 7.38 4.09
CA GLN A 215 7.17 8.45 4.49
C GLN A 215 7.93 8.08 5.75
N GLY A 216 9.20 8.53 5.82
CA GLY A 216 10.00 8.52 7.02
C GLY A 216 10.15 9.93 7.59
N LYS A 217 10.21 10.04 8.91
CA LYS A 217 10.45 11.28 9.65
C LYS A 217 11.38 11.03 10.82
N LEU A 218 12.42 11.85 10.94
CA LEU A 218 13.28 11.89 12.13
C LEU A 218 13.07 13.24 12.84
N ASP A 219 12.67 13.18 14.10
CA ASP A 219 12.36 14.39 14.90
C ASP A 219 11.36 15.34 14.18
N GLY A 220 10.39 14.76 13.47
CA GLY A 220 9.37 15.50 12.71
C GLY A 220 9.84 16.07 11.37
N THR A 221 11.11 15.87 11.00
CA THR A 221 11.68 16.27 9.70
C THR A 221 11.59 15.10 8.74
N PRO A 222 11.02 15.27 7.52
CA PRO A 222 10.99 14.22 6.53
C PRO A 222 12.40 13.74 6.17
N THR A 223 12.57 12.41 6.06
CA THR A 223 13.78 11.75 5.59
C THR A 223 13.58 11.21 4.18
N TYR A 224 12.40 10.65 3.92
CA TYR A 224 11.98 10.27 2.59
C TYR A 224 10.46 10.35 2.43
N THR A 225 10.01 10.38 1.18
CA THR A 225 8.63 10.09 0.77
C THR A 225 8.63 9.18 -0.45
N PHE A 226 7.77 8.19 -0.44
CA PHE A 226 7.46 7.31 -1.57
C PHE A 226 6.03 7.53 -2.01
N ARG A 227 5.76 7.51 -3.31
CA ARG A 227 4.42 7.56 -3.88
C ARG A 227 4.30 6.70 -5.12
N LEU A 228 3.28 5.84 -5.15
CA LEU A 228 2.80 5.21 -6.36
C LEU A 228 2.06 6.27 -7.19
N THR A 229 2.52 6.54 -8.41
CA THR A 229 1.95 7.61 -9.25
C THR A 229 1.01 7.08 -10.33
N GLU A 230 1.30 5.89 -10.85
CA GLU A 230 0.47 5.21 -11.86
C GLU A 230 0.41 3.72 -11.56
N LEU A 231 -0.75 3.10 -11.77
CA LEU A 231 -0.93 1.66 -11.74
C LEU A 231 -1.88 1.28 -12.88
N GLN A 232 -1.47 0.33 -13.69
CA GLN A 232 -2.26 -0.26 -14.77
C GLN A 232 -2.26 -1.78 -14.60
N LEU A 233 -3.43 -2.41 -14.65
CA LEU A 233 -3.59 -3.86 -14.46
C LEU A 233 -3.55 -4.63 -15.79
N GLU A 234 -3.38 -3.94 -16.91
CA GLU A 234 -3.15 -4.60 -18.17
C GLU A 234 -1.86 -5.42 -18.14
N GLN A 235 -1.90 -6.60 -18.76
CA GLN A 235 -0.72 -7.44 -18.87
C GLN A 235 0.37 -6.69 -19.66
N PRO A 236 1.58 -6.53 -19.12
CA PRO A 236 2.69 -5.93 -19.84
C PRO A 236 3.07 -6.73 -21.09
N ASP A 237 3.63 -6.06 -22.10
CA ASP A 237 4.14 -6.72 -23.29
C ASP A 237 5.28 -7.68 -22.93
N GLY A 238 5.19 -8.95 -23.37
CA GLY A 238 6.21 -9.97 -23.10
C GLY A 238 7.61 -9.61 -23.56
N SER A 239 7.74 -8.78 -24.59
CA SER A 239 9.06 -8.28 -25.06
C SER A 239 9.80 -7.45 -24.01
N LEU A 240 9.09 -6.88 -23.04
CA LEU A 240 9.68 -6.16 -21.92
C LEU A 240 10.51 -7.07 -21.01
N PHE A 241 10.28 -8.37 -21.03
CA PHE A 241 10.99 -9.34 -20.18
C PHE A 241 12.11 -10.07 -20.92
N LEU A 242 12.48 -9.61 -22.10
CA LEU A 242 13.68 -10.07 -22.78
C LEU A 242 14.93 -9.33 -22.23
N LEU A 243 16.06 -10.02 -22.24
CA LEU A 243 17.37 -9.46 -21.94
C LEU A 243 17.81 -8.48 -23.05
N PRO A 244 18.80 -7.61 -22.82
CA PRO A 244 19.26 -6.62 -23.81
C PRO A 244 19.70 -7.23 -25.14
N ASP A 245 20.19 -8.48 -25.14
CA ASP A 245 20.58 -9.22 -26.34
C ASP A 245 19.39 -9.90 -27.08
N GLY A 246 18.16 -9.69 -26.58
CA GLY A 246 16.93 -10.25 -27.13
C GLY A 246 16.64 -11.70 -26.73
N THR A 247 17.44 -12.28 -25.82
CA THR A 247 17.20 -13.64 -25.32
C THR A 247 16.24 -13.65 -24.12
N GLU A 248 15.58 -14.79 -23.90
CA GLU A 248 14.78 -15.03 -22.71
C GLU A 248 15.68 -15.21 -21.47
N PRO A 249 15.29 -14.70 -20.28
CA PRO A 249 16.00 -14.95 -19.03
C PRO A 249 15.86 -16.44 -18.63
N GLN A 250 16.83 -16.93 -17.86
CA GLN A 250 16.83 -18.31 -17.33
C GLN A 250 16.14 -18.40 -15.97
#